data_3ba6778fe4146c72683fe416de807784
#
_entry.id   3ba6778fe4146c72683fe416de807784
#
_cell.length_a   1.000
_cell.length_b   1.000
_cell.length_c   1.000
_cell.angle_alpha   90.00
_cell.angle_beta   90.00
_cell.angle_gamma   90.00
#
_symmetry.space_group_name_H-M   'P 1'
#
loop_
_entity.id
_entity.type
_entity.pdbx_description
1 polymer ?
#
loop_
_entity_poly.entity_id
_entity_poly.type
_entity_poly.pdbx_seq_one_letter_code
_entity_poly.pdbx_strand_id
1 'polypeptide(L)'
;METTDISDQELNKWIGSIKELPEWVKLYKLNHHSPSQINTADDMWGYKYLYLNQEERRLLPINSKMISGICVGEMGQYEIGKIIWKFIKGKGLVKQEIPKTKKIFDKAIDFFNKYQPETDDDKLSHQENKKGLALAYHQLKAALKEIGLKDPVECERSVSLDLPGCQLPVIGRIDFEDKDNFIELKTKWYKKNRPRKDGTQSYSVPRIEEGYLGWQEHLLQVAFYYLATGKKPHLLVLNPESYNIFTPDNCEDLKPKNLKNLINKMKIVAKRREEIMEKHAGKATWVQDIYPDFKHFFWRGMGDHLTQAIKLWGHA
;
A
#
# COMPACT_ATOMS: atom_id res chain seq x y z
N MET A 1 16.87 -3.07 -1.90
CA MET A 1 16.61 -1.79 -2.63
C MET A 1 16.79 -0.68 -1.63
N GLU A 2 17.74 0.23 -1.85
CA GLU A 2 17.77 1.45 -1.08
C GLU A 2 16.52 2.25 -1.40
N THR A 3 15.60 2.33 -0.45
CA THR A 3 14.51 3.30 -0.50
C THR A 3 15.16 4.66 -0.34
N THR A 4 15.40 5.34 -1.45
CA THR A 4 15.95 6.70 -1.45
C THR A 4 14.94 7.61 -0.76
N ASP A 5 15.37 8.21 0.34
CA ASP A 5 14.62 9.24 1.03
C ASP A 5 14.35 10.40 0.09
N ILE A 6 13.07 10.67 -0.10
CA ILE A 6 12.60 11.89 -0.74
C ILE A 6 12.73 12.99 0.31
N SER A 7 13.60 13.96 0.09
CA SER A 7 13.61 15.16 0.94
C SER A 7 12.28 15.92 0.76
N ASP A 8 11.81 16.57 1.83
CA ASP A 8 10.58 17.37 1.78
C ASP A 8 10.62 18.44 0.68
N GLN A 9 11.80 18.99 0.37
CA GLN A 9 12.00 19.94 -0.73
C GLN A 9 11.83 19.32 -2.12
N GLU A 10 12.24 18.07 -2.30
CA GLU A 10 12.13 17.35 -3.57
C GLU A 10 10.71 16.87 -3.83
N LEU A 11 10.01 16.41 -2.77
CA LEU A 11 8.59 16.06 -2.85
C LEU A 11 7.74 17.29 -3.14
N ASN A 12 8.06 18.41 -2.52
CA ASN A 12 7.39 19.69 -2.71
C ASN A 12 7.53 20.24 -4.14
N LYS A 13 8.67 20.10 -4.79
CA LYS A 13 8.85 20.46 -6.21
C LYS A 13 7.99 19.61 -7.13
N TRP A 14 7.56 18.47 -6.65
CA TRP A 14 6.89 17.49 -7.46
C TRP A 14 5.36 17.57 -7.41
N ILE A 15 4.80 18.08 -6.32
CA ILE A 15 3.34 18.17 -6.09
C ILE A 15 2.68 19.33 -6.86
N GLY A 16 3.40 20.08 -7.67
CA GLY A 16 2.87 21.19 -8.49
C GLY A 16 2.09 22.24 -7.68
N SER A 17 2.49 23.52 -7.72
CA SER A 17 1.96 24.65 -6.96
C SER A 17 1.82 24.41 -5.45
N ILE A 18 2.93 24.55 -4.76
CA ILE A 18 3.05 24.41 -3.32
C ILE A 18 2.23 25.50 -2.65
N LYS A 19 1.15 25.12 -1.99
CA LYS A 19 0.69 25.85 -0.82
C LYS A 19 1.84 25.78 0.20
N GLU A 20 2.24 26.92 0.77
CA GLU A 20 3.12 26.89 1.94
C GLU A 20 2.52 25.89 2.95
N LEU A 21 3.29 24.86 3.25
CA LEU A 21 2.83 23.85 4.23
C LEU A 21 2.76 24.53 5.60
N PRO A 22 1.69 24.28 6.38
CA PRO A 22 1.58 24.81 7.73
C PRO A 22 2.80 24.45 8.59
N GLU A 23 3.19 25.33 9.51
CA GLU A 23 4.35 25.11 10.38
C GLU A 23 4.27 23.78 11.18
N TRP A 24 3.06 23.38 11.61
CA TRP A 24 2.87 22.14 12.35
C TRP A 24 3.21 20.89 11.51
N VAL A 25 3.10 20.94 10.18
CA VAL A 25 3.48 19.85 9.27
C VAL A 25 4.95 19.52 9.40
N LYS A 26 5.80 20.54 9.53
CA LYS A 26 7.25 20.38 9.68
C LYS A 26 7.63 19.61 10.94
N LEU A 27 6.82 19.70 11.99
CA LEU A 27 7.06 19.04 13.28
C LEU A 27 6.92 17.51 13.19
N TYR A 28 6.02 17.03 12.32
CA TYR A 28 5.75 15.59 12.17
C TYR A 28 6.48 14.95 10.99
N LYS A 29 7.14 15.75 10.14
CA LYS A 29 7.75 15.28 8.89
C LYS A 29 6.77 14.47 8.03
N LEU A 30 5.51 14.91 8.00
CA LEU A 30 4.42 14.31 7.24
C LEU A 30 3.80 15.40 6.37
N ASN A 31 4.11 15.41 5.08
CA ASN A 31 3.73 16.46 4.14
C ASN A 31 2.60 16.06 3.17
N HIS A 32 2.09 14.84 3.31
CA HIS A 32 0.96 14.33 2.52
C HIS A 32 0.28 13.18 3.26
N HIS A 33 -0.96 12.91 2.90
CA HIS A 33 -1.63 11.65 3.20
C HIS A 33 -1.40 10.65 2.08
N SER A 34 -1.52 9.35 2.36
CA SER A 34 -1.66 8.34 1.32
C SER A 34 -2.95 7.55 1.49
N PRO A 35 -3.53 7.00 0.42
CA PRO A 35 -4.76 6.21 0.53
C PRO A 35 -4.63 5.04 1.51
N SER A 36 -3.48 4.39 1.54
CA SER A 36 -3.18 3.29 2.48
C SER A 36 -3.05 3.77 3.93
N GLN A 37 -2.49 4.97 4.16
CA GLN A 37 -2.43 5.54 5.51
C GLN A 37 -3.83 5.87 6.03
N ILE A 38 -4.68 6.47 5.20
CA ILE A 38 -6.05 6.85 5.58
C ILE A 38 -6.84 5.65 6.08
N ASN A 39 -6.57 4.49 5.54
CA ASN A 39 -7.20 3.24 5.93
C ASN A 39 -6.63 2.58 7.19
N THR A 40 -5.48 3.04 7.65
CA THR A 40 -4.86 2.55 8.88
C THR A 40 -5.69 3.01 10.08
N ALA A 41 -5.89 2.14 11.09
CA ALA A 41 -6.54 2.52 12.34
C ALA A 41 -5.81 3.72 12.98
N ASP A 42 -6.55 4.63 13.61
CA ASP A 42 -6.00 5.91 14.07
C ASP A 42 -4.88 5.74 15.11
N ASP A 43 -4.96 4.73 15.97
CA ASP A 43 -3.92 4.42 16.96
C ASP A 43 -2.61 3.96 16.30
N MET A 44 -2.69 3.06 15.33
CA MET A 44 -1.53 2.64 14.54
C MET A 44 -1.00 3.79 13.68
N TRP A 45 -1.88 4.61 13.09
CA TRP A 45 -1.47 5.79 12.33
C TRP A 45 -0.73 6.78 13.24
N GLY A 46 -1.28 7.10 14.43
CA GLY A 46 -0.65 7.99 15.39
C GLY A 46 0.72 7.48 15.84
N TYR A 47 0.79 6.21 16.22
CA TYR A 47 2.06 5.59 16.58
C TYR A 47 3.08 5.67 15.43
N LYS A 48 2.69 5.29 14.22
CA LYS A 48 3.58 5.23 13.08
C LYS A 48 4.04 6.60 12.57
N TYR A 49 3.14 7.59 12.53
CA TYR A 49 3.42 8.86 11.85
C TYR A 49 3.60 10.06 12.78
N LEU A 50 3.09 10.01 14.02
CA LEU A 50 3.27 11.08 14.98
C LEU A 50 4.32 10.76 16.04
N TYR A 51 4.54 9.48 16.36
CA TYR A 51 5.51 9.05 17.38
C TYR A 51 6.84 8.60 16.78
N LEU A 52 6.82 7.65 15.83
CA LEU A 52 8.05 7.14 15.22
C LEU A 52 8.65 8.16 14.26
N ASN A 53 9.97 8.32 14.33
CA ASN A 53 10.70 9.04 13.31
C ASN A 53 10.78 8.21 12.00
N GLN A 54 11.37 8.78 10.94
CA GLN A 54 11.39 8.14 9.62
C GLN A 54 12.25 6.87 9.58
N GLU A 55 13.36 6.84 10.33
CA GLU A 55 14.25 5.68 10.41
C GLU A 55 13.56 4.54 11.16
N GLU A 56 12.94 4.85 12.30
CA GLU A 56 12.16 3.87 13.08
C GLU A 56 10.99 3.29 12.26
N ARG A 57 10.31 4.13 11.45
CA ARG A 57 9.25 3.64 10.56
C ARG A 57 9.71 2.63 9.54
N ARG A 58 10.97 2.75 9.06
CA ARG A 58 11.56 1.79 8.12
C ARG A 58 11.89 0.45 8.76
N LEU A 59 12.09 0.45 10.06
CA LEU A 59 12.36 -0.75 10.85
C LEU A 59 11.09 -1.46 11.31
N LEU A 60 9.90 -0.92 11.00
CA LEU A 60 8.64 -1.61 11.32
C LEU A 60 8.60 -2.98 10.65
N PRO A 61 8.14 -4.01 11.37
CA PRO A 61 8.10 -5.36 10.85
C PRO A 61 7.32 -5.45 9.53
N ILE A 62 7.94 -6.04 8.54
CA ILE A 62 7.29 -6.51 7.32
C ILE A 62 7.16 -8.03 7.41
N ASN A 63 6.26 -8.62 6.66
CA ASN A 63 6.07 -10.06 6.68
C ASN A 63 6.19 -10.68 5.29
N SER A 64 6.30 -11.99 5.24
CA SER A 64 6.51 -12.73 3.99
C SER A 64 5.40 -12.49 2.95
N LYS A 65 4.15 -12.21 3.38
CA LYS A 65 3.05 -11.89 2.46
C LYS A 65 3.25 -10.55 1.77
N MET A 66 3.72 -9.54 2.51
CA MET A 66 4.05 -8.23 1.95
C MET A 66 5.20 -8.34 0.94
N ILE A 67 6.27 -9.06 1.30
CA ILE A 67 7.41 -9.33 0.41
C ILE A 67 6.96 -10.05 -0.86
N SER A 68 6.11 -11.08 -0.73
CA SER A 68 5.56 -11.80 -1.87
C SER A 68 4.75 -10.90 -2.81
N GLY A 69 3.93 -10.01 -2.24
CA GLY A 69 3.16 -9.03 -3.00
C GLY A 69 4.05 -8.06 -3.78
N ILE A 70 5.09 -7.53 -3.15
CA ILE A 70 6.08 -6.65 -3.80
C ILE A 70 6.75 -7.37 -4.96
N CYS A 71 7.20 -8.63 -4.76
CA CYS A 71 7.84 -9.40 -5.82
C CYS A 71 6.92 -9.62 -7.03
N VAL A 72 5.66 -9.97 -6.78
CA VAL A 72 4.68 -10.16 -7.88
C VAL A 72 4.42 -8.84 -8.61
N GLY A 73 4.33 -7.71 -7.90
CA GLY A 73 4.21 -6.39 -8.51
C GLY A 73 5.39 -6.07 -9.44
N GLU A 74 6.63 -6.29 -8.98
CA GLU A 74 7.85 -6.10 -9.79
C GLU A 74 7.89 -7.02 -11.02
N MET A 75 7.42 -8.27 -10.89
CA MET A 75 7.29 -9.19 -12.03
C MET A 75 6.27 -8.66 -13.05
N GLY A 76 5.17 -8.06 -12.60
CA GLY A 76 4.19 -7.42 -13.47
C GLY A 76 4.77 -6.23 -14.24
N GLN A 77 5.55 -5.40 -13.58
CA GLN A 77 6.27 -4.30 -14.24
C GLN A 77 7.20 -4.83 -15.35
N TYR A 78 7.88 -5.93 -15.11
CA TYR A 78 8.67 -6.61 -16.14
C TYR A 78 7.82 -7.13 -17.28
N GLU A 79 6.66 -7.72 -16.99
CA GLU A 79 5.81 -8.37 -18.01
C GLU A 79 5.23 -7.37 -19.00
N ILE A 80 4.58 -6.31 -18.54
CA ILE A 80 3.84 -5.37 -19.39
C ILE A 80 4.36 -3.93 -19.35
N GLY A 81 5.07 -3.54 -18.30
CA GLY A 81 5.54 -2.15 -18.14
C GLY A 81 6.50 -1.76 -19.26
N LYS A 82 6.33 -0.56 -19.81
CA LYS A 82 7.28 0.10 -20.74
C LYS A 82 8.03 1.20 -20.02
N ILE A 83 7.36 1.86 -19.11
CA ILE A 83 7.85 3.03 -18.43
C ILE A 83 7.62 2.85 -16.94
N ILE A 84 8.62 3.20 -16.13
CA ILE A 84 8.50 3.27 -14.67
C ILE A 84 8.85 4.66 -14.19
N TRP A 85 8.09 5.14 -13.24
CA TRP A 85 8.38 6.38 -12.53
C TRP A 85 9.18 6.07 -11.28
N LYS A 86 10.40 6.61 -11.20
CA LYS A 86 11.31 6.43 -10.06
C LYS A 86 11.71 7.77 -9.50
N PHE A 87 11.72 7.85 -8.19
CA PHE A 87 12.33 8.98 -7.52
C PHE A 87 13.86 8.82 -7.53
N ILE A 88 14.55 9.83 -8.03
CA ILE A 88 16.02 9.88 -8.04
C ILE A 88 16.45 11.09 -7.23
N LYS A 89 17.25 10.86 -6.18
CA LYS A 89 17.77 11.92 -5.31
C LYS A 89 18.45 13.02 -6.16
N GLY A 90 18.04 14.27 -5.93
CA GLY A 90 18.54 15.44 -6.68
C GLY A 90 17.88 15.68 -8.04
N LYS A 91 17.09 14.73 -8.56
CA LYS A 91 16.37 14.87 -9.85
C LYS A 91 14.84 14.83 -9.70
N GLY A 92 14.34 14.45 -8.52
CA GLY A 92 12.92 14.23 -8.31
C GLY A 92 12.38 12.98 -9.01
N LEU A 93 11.09 12.99 -9.35
CA LEU A 93 10.45 11.88 -10.05
C LEU A 93 10.86 11.87 -11.52
N VAL A 94 11.44 10.77 -11.95
CA VAL A 94 11.99 10.59 -13.29
C VAL A 94 11.30 9.42 -13.98
N LYS A 95 10.88 9.68 -15.22
CA LYS A 95 10.34 8.68 -16.13
C LYS A 95 11.50 7.90 -16.76
N GLN A 96 11.49 6.58 -16.64
CA GLN A 96 12.51 5.69 -17.19
C GLN A 96 11.87 4.56 -17.99
N GLU A 97 12.51 4.18 -19.08
CA GLU A 97 12.13 2.94 -19.76
C GLU A 97 12.48 1.72 -18.92
N ILE A 98 11.60 0.72 -18.94
CA ILE A 98 11.84 -0.57 -18.29
C ILE A 98 12.59 -1.46 -19.29
N PRO A 99 13.86 -1.78 -19.02
CA PRO A 99 14.58 -2.71 -19.89
C PRO A 99 13.96 -4.10 -19.78
N LYS A 100 13.55 -4.68 -20.89
CA LYS A 100 13.01 -6.05 -20.98
C LYS A 100 14.12 -7.10 -20.83
N THR A 101 14.76 -7.12 -19.67
CA THR A 101 15.84 -8.05 -19.37
C THR A 101 15.40 -9.00 -18.25
N LYS A 102 15.78 -10.27 -18.37
CA LYS A 102 15.57 -11.28 -17.31
C LYS A 102 16.05 -10.82 -15.94
N LYS A 103 17.02 -9.89 -15.91
CA LYS A 103 17.56 -9.30 -14.66
C LYS A 103 16.52 -8.69 -13.72
N ILE A 104 15.40 -8.16 -14.24
CA ILE A 104 14.35 -7.57 -13.36
C ILE A 104 13.61 -8.69 -12.64
N PHE A 105 13.27 -9.75 -13.36
CA PHE A 105 12.64 -10.94 -12.79
C PHE A 105 13.56 -11.59 -11.74
N ASP A 106 14.83 -11.78 -12.09
CA ASP A 106 15.82 -12.36 -11.19
C ASP A 106 16.00 -11.50 -9.94
N LYS A 107 15.98 -10.15 -10.06
CA LYS A 107 16.02 -9.24 -8.90
C LYS A 107 14.82 -9.39 -7.99
N ALA A 108 13.61 -9.56 -8.52
CA ALA A 108 12.43 -9.78 -7.70
C ALA A 108 12.55 -11.09 -6.88
N ILE A 109 13.03 -12.15 -7.52
CA ILE A 109 13.30 -13.43 -6.85
C ILE A 109 14.41 -13.29 -5.81
N ASP A 110 15.49 -12.60 -6.13
CA ASP A 110 16.59 -12.34 -5.20
C ASP A 110 16.12 -11.54 -3.98
N PHE A 111 15.27 -10.54 -4.19
CA PHE A 111 14.67 -9.76 -3.11
C PHE A 111 13.82 -10.65 -2.20
N PHE A 112 12.99 -11.51 -2.76
CA PHE A 112 12.23 -12.49 -2.00
C PHE A 112 13.13 -13.42 -1.18
N ASN A 113 14.18 -13.97 -1.79
CA ASN A 113 15.09 -14.91 -1.14
C ASN A 113 15.97 -14.26 -0.05
N LYS A 114 16.23 -12.95 -0.14
CA LYS A 114 17.01 -12.18 0.85
C LYS A 114 16.22 -11.82 2.09
N TYR A 115 14.89 -11.90 2.02
CA TYR A 115 14.06 -11.62 3.17
C TYR A 115 14.32 -12.65 4.29
N GLN A 116 14.53 -12.15 5.50
CA GLN A 116 14.77 -12.96 6.69
C GLN A 116 13.56 -12.84 7.63
N PRO A 117 12.68 -13.86 7.68
CA PRO A 117 11.55 -13.84 8.60
C PRO A 117 12.00 -13.85 10.06
N GLU A 118 11.42 -12.97 10.88
CA GLU A 118 11.81 -12.82 12.29
C GLU A 118 11.14 -13.88 13.20
N THR A 119 9.90 -14.27 12.88
CA THR A 119 9.14 -15.22 13.68
C THR A 119 9.04 -16.58 13.00
N ASP A 120 8.85 -17.65 13.79
CA ASP A 120 8.70 -19.00 13.24
C ASP A 120 7.44 -19.13 12.36
N ASP A 121 6.36 -18.44 12.73
CA ASP A 121 5.14 -18.40 11.90
C ASP A 121 5.40 -17.73 10.55
N ASP A 122 6.21 -16.68 10.52
CA ASP A 122 6.56 -16.01 9.26
C ASP A 122 7.56 -16.82 8.43
N LYS A 123 8.50 -17.56 9.07
CA LYS A 123 9.38 -18.52 8.38
C LYS A 123 8.58 -19.57 7.62
N LEU A 124 7.61 -20.17 8.30
CA LEU A 124 6.73 -21.18 7.69
C LEU A 124 5.88 -20.56 6.56
N SER A 125 5.32 -19.37 6.80
CA SER A 125 4.57 -18.64 5.77
C SER A 125 5.45 -18.31 4.56
N HIS A 126 6.71 -17.93 4.78
CA HIS A 126 7.66 -17.63 3.72
C HIS A 126 7.98 -18.86 2.86
N GLN A 127 8.16 -20.03 3.49
CA GLN A 127 8.37 -21.28 2.78
C GLN A 127 7.17 -21.65 1.89
N GLU A 128 5.94 -21.51 2.40
CA GLU A 128 4.74 -21.76 1.62
C GLU A 128 4.57 -20.74 0.48
N ASN A 129 4.77 -19.45 0.75
CA ASN A 129 4.71 -18.41 -0.25
C ASN A 129 5.75 -18.61 -1.37
N LYS A 130 6.95 -19.12 -1.04
CA LYS A 130 7.97 -19.47 -2.03
C LYS A 130 7.47 -20.48 -3.05
N LYS A 131 6.72 -21.51 -2.60
CA LYS A 131 6.09 -22.50 -3.49
C LYS A 131 5.05 -21.87 -4.42
N GLY A 132 4.32 -20.88 -3.93
CA GLY A 132 3.26 -20.19 -4.66
C GLY A 132 3.74 -19.08 -5.60
N LEU A 133 4.98 -18.62 -5.49
CA LEU A 133 5.43 -17.41 -6.20
C LEU A 133 5.37 -17.54 -7.73
N ALA A 134 5.82 -18.68 -8.28
CA ALA A 134 5.75 -18.95 -9.71
C ALA A 134 4.30 -19.08 -10.22
N LEU A 135 3.43 -19.70 -9.41
CA LEU A 135 2.00 -19.81 -9.72
C LEU A 135 1.33 -18.46 -9.72
N ALA A 136 1.57 -17.61 -8.70
CA ALA A 136 1.04 -16.26 -8.63
C ALA A 136 1.50 -15.41 -9.83
N TYR A 137 2.75 -15.55 -10.27
CA TYR A 137 3.23 -14.89 -11.49
C TYR A 137 2.51 -15.39 -12.74
N HIS A 138 2.21 -16.68 -12.83
CA HIS A 138 1.42 -17.23 -13.94
C HIS A 138 0.01 -16.62 -13.99
N GLN A 139 -0.66 -16.51 -12.82
CA GLN A 139 -1.96 -15.87 -12.70
C GLN A 139 -1.88 -14.38 -13.11
N LEU A 140 -0.85 -13.68 -12.65
CA LEU A 140 -0.62 -12.29 -13.04
C LEU A 140 -0.52 -12.12 -14.55
N LYS A 141 0.30 -12.94 -15.23
CA LYS A 141 0.43 -12.88 -16.69
C LYS A 141 -0.89 -13.09 -17.41
N ALA A 142 -1.67 -14.07 -16.98
CA ALA A 142 -2.98 -14.36 -17.57
C ALA A 142 -3.93 -13.16 -17.38
N ALA A 143 -4.01 -12.61 -16.17
CA ALA A 143 -4.85 -11.46 -15.86
C ALA A 143 -4.45 -10.19 -16.64
N LEU A 144 -3.16 -9.89 -16.70
CA LEU A 144 -2.66 -8.72 -17.44
C LEU A 144 -2.94 -8.83 -18.96
N LYS A 145 -2.83 -10.05 -19.51
CA LYS A 145 -3.21 -10.32 -20.90
C LYS A 145 -4.71 -10.13 -21.13
N GLU A 146 -5.55 -10.58 -20.18
CA GLU A 146 -7.00 -10.43 -20.26
C GLU A 146 -7.44 -8.96 -20.18
N ILE A 147 -6.82 -8.17 -19.28
CA ILE A 147 -7.10 -6.73 -19.16
C ILE A 147 -6.71 -5.98 -20.43
N GLY A 148 -5.59 -6.36 -21.06
CA GLY A 148 -5.17 -5.86 -22.37
C GLY A 148 -4.86 -4.36 -22.37
N LEU A 149 -4.07 -3.86 -21.41
CA LEU A 149 -3.59 -2.48 -21.41
C LEU A 149 -2.85 -2.14 -22.71
N LYS A 150 -3.09 -0.94 -23.20
CA LYS A 150 -2.49 -0.44 -24.45
C LYS A 150 -1.13 0.22 -24.19
N ASP A 151 -0.18 0.02 -25.08
CA ASP A 151 1.13 0.68 -25.02
C ASP A 151 1.03 2.21 -25.16
N PRO A 152 1.83 3.00 -24.46
CA PRO A 152 2.80 2.57 -23.45
C PRO A 152 2.14 2.34 -22.09
N VAL A 153 2.46 1.22 -21.43
CA VAL A 153 2.05 0.96 -20.04
C VAL A 153 3.04 1.64 -19.09
N GLU A 154 2.53 2.53 -18.26
CA GLU A 154 3.29 3.21 -17.21
C GLU A 154 3.09 2.49 -15.86
N CYS A 155 4.17 2.36 -15.08
CA CYS A 155 4.18 1.71 -13.77
C CYS A 155 4.61 2.69 -12.68
N GLU A 156 4.07 2.51 -11.48
CA GLU A 156 4.43 3.30 -10.29
C GLU A 156 4.25 4.81 -10.48
N ARG A 157 3.30 5.22 -11.36
CA ARG A 157 3.05 6.64 -11.54
C ARG A 157 2.41 7.24 -10.31
N SER A 158 3.07 8.23 -9.74
CA SER A 158 2.49 8.96 -8.63
C SER A 158 1.44 9.95 -9.12
N VAL A 159 0.37 10.02 -8.37
CA VAL A 159 -0.74 10.94 -8.58
C VAL A 159 -1.07 11.66 -7.28
N SER A 160 -1.54 12.90 -7.39
CA SER A 160 -1.91 13.75 -6.27
C SER A 160 -3.35 14.23 -6.40
N LEU A 161 -4.02 14.39 -5.28
CA LEU A 161 -5.36 14.93 -5.20
C LEU A 161 -5.49 15.82 -3.97
N ASP A 162 -5.87 17.08 -4.19
CA ASP A 162 -6.23 18.00 -3.11
C ASP A 162 -7.66 17.74 -2.65
N LEU A 163 -7.83 17.39 -1.39
CA LEU A 163 -9.17 17.21 -0.81
C LEU A 163 -9.68 18.54 -0.25
N PRO A 164 -10.90 18.97 -0.63
CA PRO A 164 -11.45 20.25 -0.15
C PRO A 164 -11.50 20.32 1.38
N GLY A 165 -10.87 21.36 1.95
CA GLY A 165 -10.80 21.58 3.39
C GLY A 165 -9.71 20.81 4.12
N CYS A 166 -8.86 20.05 3.40
CA CYS A 166 -7.59 19.52 3.90
C CYS A 166 -6.43 20.44 3.52
N GLN A 167 -5.42 20.50 4.37
CA GLN A 167 -4.21 21.30 4.14
C GLN A 167 -3.14 20.51 3.41
N LEU A 168 -3.12 19.18 3.60
CA LEU A 168 -2.19 18.28 2.95
C LEU A 168 -2.84 17.58 1.74
N PRO A 169 -2.10 17.38 0.65
CA PRO A 169 -2.55 16.58 -0.47
C PRO A 169 -2.61 15.10 -0.10
N VAL A 170 -3.41 14.34 -0.81
CA VAL A 170 -3.32 12.88 -0.83
C VAL A 170 -2.45 12.47 -2.01
N ILE A 171 -1.44 11.64 -1.77
CA ILE A 171 -0.53 11.13 -2.81
C ILE A 171 -0.55 9.63 -2.81
N GLY A 172 -0.62 9.03 -3.99
CA GLY A 172 -0.54 7.59 -4.18
C GLY A 172 0.20 7.22 -5.45
N ARG A 173 0.55 5.95 -5.60
CA ARG A 173 1.19 5.40 -6.78
C ARG A 173 0.35 4.32 -7.41
N ILE A 174 0.10 4.44 -8.70
CA ILE A 174 -0.66 3.50 -9.51
C ILE A 174 0.26 2.38 -9.95
N ASP A 175 -0.13 1.12 -9.70
CA ASP A 175 0.71 -0.02 -10.06
C ASP A 175 0.95 -0.10 -11.57
N PHE A 176 -0.12 -0.05 -12.38
CA PHE A 176 -0.06 -0.07 -13.84
C PHE A 176 -1.15 0.81 -14.43
N GLU A 177 -0.83 1.53 -15.49
CA GLU A 177 -1.82 2.27 -16.25
C GLU A 177 -1.46 2.45 -17.72
N ASP A 178 -2.49 2.66 -18.54
CA ASP A 178 -2.37 3.19 -19.89
C ASP A 178 -3.10 4.53 -20.01
N LYS A 179 -3.43 4.94 -21.22
CA LYS A 179 -4.17 6.17 -21.47
C LYS A 179 -5.56 6.17 -20.83
N ASP A 180 -6.27 5.04 -20.90
CA ASP A 180 -7.70 4.93 -20.60
C ASP A 180 -7.99 4.18 -19.28
N ASN A 181 -7.07 3.34 -18.81
CA ASN A 181 -7.26 2.40 -17.72
C ASN A 181 -6.15 2.50 -16.67
N PHE A 182 -6.46 2.10 -15.45
CA PHE A 182 -5.44 1.78 -14.46
C PHE A 182 -5.76 0.46 -13.75
N ILE A 183 -4.72 -0.19 -13.24
CA ILE A 183 -4.80 -1.41 -12.44
C ILE A 183 -4.25 -1.13 -11.05
N GLU A 184 -5.01 -1.48 -10.03
CA GLU A 184 -4.55 -1.67 -8.66
C GLU A 184 -4.41 -3.16 -8.40
N LEU A 185 -3.18 -3.61 -8.09
CA LEU A 185 -2.87 -5.02 -7.86
C LEU A 185 -2.93 -5.37 -6.39
N LYS A 186 -3.68 -6.42 -6.06
CA LYS A 186 -3.72 -7.00 -4.72
C LYS A 186 -3.43 -8.49 -4.76
N THR A 187 -2.61 -8.94 -3.82
CA THR A 187 -2.23 -10.35 -3.74
C THR A 187 -2.71 -10.97 -2.43
N LYS A 188 -3.21 -12.20 -2.49
CA LYS A 188 -3.57 -13.02 -1.33
C LYS A 188 -2.61 -14.21 -1.25
N TRP A 189 -2.01 -14.38 -0.09
CA TRP A 189 -1.01 -15.40 0.13
C TRP A 189 -1.49 -16.44 1.13
N TYR A 190 -0.79 -17.56 1.18
CA TYR A 190 -1.11 -18.66 2.08
C TYR A 190 -1.36 -18.19 3.51
N LYS A 191 -2.43 -18.69 4.11
CA LYS A 191 -2.76 -18.48 5.52
C LYS A 191 -2.64 -19.80 6.27
N LYS A 192 -2.16 -19.71 7.49
CA LYS A 192 -2.12 -20.80 8.45
C LYS A 192 -3.55 -21.19 8.84
N ASN A 193 -3.89 -22.44 8.71
CA ASN A 193 -5.15 -22.99 9.16
C ASN A 193 -5.06 -23.35 10.66
N ARG A 194 -6.17 -23.72 11.26
CA ARG A 194 -6.13 -24.34 12.60
C ARG A 194 -5.36 -25.67 12.51
N PRO A 195 -4.52 -25.98 13.52
CA PRO A 195 -3.85 -27.29 13.56
C PRO A 195 -4.86 -28.42 13.45
N ARG A 196 -4.49 -29.45 12.75
CA ARG A 196 -5.28 -30.70 12.72
C ARG A 196 -5.26 -31.38 14.09
N LYS A 197 -6.14 -32.36 14.29
CA LYS A 197 -6.22 -33.12 15.55
C LYS A 197 -4.92 -33.84 15.92
N ASP A 198 -4.11 -34.18 14.94
CA ASP A 198 -2.79 -34.82 15.08
C ASP A 198 -1.67 -33.77 15.31
N GLY A 199 -2.00 -32.49 15.48
CA GLY A 199 -1.03 -31.41 15.68
C GLY A 199 -0.38 -30.92 14.40
N THR A 200 -0.66 -31.50 13.22
CA THR A 200 -0.05 -31.04 11.97
C THR A 200 -0.60 -29.69 11.55
N GLN A 201 0.30 -28.80 11.10
CA GLN A 201 -0.04 -27.50 10.59
C GLN A 201 -0.29 -27.59 9.08
N SER A 202 -1.38 -26.98 8.62
CA SER A 202 -1.68 -26.85 7.20
C SER A 202 -1.84 -25.38 6.79
N TYR A 203 -1.67 -25.13 5.50
CA TYR A 203 -1.84 -23.83 4.89
C TYR A 203 -2.86 -23.90 3.75
N SER A 204 -3.59 -22.85 3.52
CA SER A 204 -4.51 -22.75 2.39
C SER A 204 -4.43 -21.37 1.75
N VAL A 205 -4.70 -21.34 0.47
CA VAL A 205 -4.85 -20.08 -0.27
C VAL A 205 -6.23 -19.50 0.02
N PRO A 206 -6.33 -18.21 0.41
CA PRO A 206 -7.62 -17.56 0.59
C PRO A 206 -8.38 -17.48 -0.74
N ARG A 207 -9.63 -17.91 -0.73
CA ARG A 207 -10.52 -17.77 -1.91
C ARG A 207 -10.68 -16.31 -2.30
N ILE A 208 -10.75 -16.05 -3.59
CA ILE A 208 -11.15 -14.77 -4.17
C ILE A 208 -12.63 -14.91 -4.53
N GLU A 209 -13.50 -14.16 -3.85
CA GLU A 209 -14.93 -14.19 -4.09
C GLU A 209 -15.27 -13.33 -5.30
N GLU A 210 -16.20 -13.80 -6.13
CA GLU A 210 -16.73 -13.07 -7.27
C GLU A 210 -17.78 -12.06 -6.82
N GLY A 211 -17.78 -10.89 -7.46
CA GLY A 211 -18.84 -9.88 -7.30
C GLY A 211 -18.89 -9.16 -5.95
N TYR A 212 -18.05 -9.53 -4.98
CA TYR A 212 -18.03 -8.92 -3.65
C TYR A 212 -16.62 -8.51 -3.23
N LEU A 213 -16.46 -7.21 -3.03
CA LEU A 213 -15.27 -6.61 -2.47
C LEU A 213 -15.54 -6.25 -1.01
N GLY A 214 -15.39 -7.21 -0.10
CA GLY A 214 -15.50 -6.96 1.34
C GLY A 214 -14.40 -6.08 1.92
N TRP A 215 -13.58 -5.46 1.06
CA TRP A 215 -12.35 -4.76 1.47
C TRP A 215 -12.44 -3.28 1.17
N GLN A 216 -13.08 -2.54 2.05
CA GLN A 216 -13.14 -1.07 1.95
C GLN A 216 -11.74 -0.44 1.79
N GLU A 217 -10.72 -1.11 2.31
CA GLU A 217 -9.32 -0.68 2.22
C GLU A 217 -8.84 -0.50 0.79
N HIS A 218 -9.06 -1.50 -0.06
CA HIS A 218 -8.64 -1.42 -1.46
C HIS A 218 -9.49 -0.44 -2.25
N LEU A 219 -10.77 -0.33 -1.90
CA LEU A 219 -11.70 0.59 -2.56
C LEU A 219 -11.30 2.06 -2.39
N LEU A 220 -10.77 2.46 -1.23
CA LEU A 220 -10.28 3.82 -1.02
C LEU A 220 -9.11 4.16 -1.96
N GLN A 221 -8.18 3.23 -2.19
CA GLN A 221 -7.10 3.42 -3.15
C GLN A 221 -7.65 3.57 -4.57
N VAL A 222 -8.54 2.68 -4.99
CA VAL A 222 -9.18 2.73 -6.31
C VAL A 222 -9.97 4.03 -6.49
N ALA A 223 -10.73 4.45 -5.48
CA ALA A 223 -11.50 5.71 -5.51
C ALA A 223 -10.58 6.92 -5.70
N PHE A 224 -9.48 6.94 -4.97
CA PHE A 224 -8.47 8.00 -5.08
C PHE A 224 -7.87 8.04 -6.50
N TYR A 225 -7.42 6.91 -7.05
CA TYR A 225 -6.84 6.87 -8.40
C TYR A 225 -7.87 7.22 -9.48
N TYR A 226 -9.11 6.75 -9.31
CA TYR A 226 -10.20 7.11 -10.22
C TYR A 226 -10.42 8.63 -10.28
N LEU A 227 -10.47 9.31 -9.12
CA LEU A 227 -10.67 10.75 -9.09
C LEU A 227 -9.45 11.55 -9.55
N ALA A 228 -8.25 11.06 -9.24
CA ALA A 228 -7.01 11.73 -9.64
C ALA A 228 -6.75 11.61 -11.15
N THR A 229 -7.31 10.59 -11.83
CA THR A 229 -6.98 10.31 -13.24
C THR A 229 -8.16 10.34 -14.18
N GLY A 230 -9.37 10.10 -13.71
CA GLY A 230 -10.57 9.90 -14.54
C GLY A 230 -10.58 8.60 -15.35
N LYS A 231 -9.57 7.72 -15.17
CA LYS A 231 -9.42 6.49 -15.93
C LYS A 231 -10.29 5.36 -15.38
N LYS A 232 -10.62 4.37 -16.25
CA LYS A 232 -11.39 3.19 -15.84
C LYS A 232 -10.58 2.34 -14.87
N PRO A 233 -11.12 2.03 -13.67
CA PRO A 233 -10.43 1.20 -12.70
C PRO A 233 -10.52 -0.29 -13.02
N HIS A 234 -9.42 -0.99 -12.80
CA HIS A 234 -9.33 -2.44 -12.69
C HIS A 234 -8.69 -2.77 -11.35
N LEU A 235 -9.45 -3.39 -10.45
CA LEU A 235 -8.89 -3.97 -9.25
C LEU A 235 -8.59 -5.44 -9.53
N LEU A 236 -7.32 -5.74 -9.73
CA LEU A 236 -6.83 -7.10 -9.94
C LEU A 236 -6.48 -7.73 -8.59
N VAL A 237 -7.22 -8.75 -8.22
CA VAL A 237 -6.92 -9.55 -7.03
C VAL A 237 -6.49 -10.93 -7.47
N LEU A 238 -5.31 -11.37 -7.03
CA LEU A 238 -4.79 -12.68 -7.36
C LEU A 238 -4.22 -13.42 -6.15
N ASN A 239 -4.16 -14.72 -6.29
CA ASN A 239 -3.47 -15.64 -5.40
C ASN A 239 -2.70 -16.68 -6.24
N PRO A 240 -1.95 -17.63 -5.66
CA PRO A 240 -1.27 -18.67 -6.42
C PRO A 240 -2.16 -19.55 -7.29
N GLU A 241 -3.46 -19.66 -7.00
CA GLU A 241 -4.36 -20.60 -7.69
C GLU A 241 -5.31 -19.94 -8.68
N SER A 242 -5.62 -18.64 -8.49
CA SER A 242 -6.64 -17.92 -9.26
C SER A 242 -6.44 -16.40 -9.25
N TYR A 243 -7.19 -15.71 -10.11
CA TYR A 243 -7.34 -14.27 -10.08
C TYR A 243 -8.78 -13.85 -10.38
N ASN A 244 -9.15 -12.65 -9.95
CA ASN A 244 -10.37 -11.96 -10.38
C ASN A 244 -10.04 -10.52 -10.74
N ILE A 245 -10.68 -10.04 -11.82
CA ILE A 245 -10.59 -8.67 -12.31
C ILE A 245 -11.93 -8.00 -12.02
N PHE A 246 -11.92 -7.06 -11.10
CA PHE A 246 -13.08 -6.26 -10.76
C PHE A 246 -13.02 -4.94 -11.51
N THR A 247 -14.12 -4.60 -12.18
CA THR A 247 -14.31 -3.37 -12.95
C THR A 247 -15.68 -2.77 -12.64
N PRO A 248 -15.97 -1.53 -13.05
CA PRO A 248 -17.32 -0.97 -12.91
C PRO A 248 -18.43 -1.78 -13.60
N ASP A 249 -18.05 -2.65 -14.55
CA ASP A 249 -19.00 -3.45 -15.33
C ASP A 249 -19.48 -4.68 -14.55
N ASN A 250 -18.63 -5.24 -13.67
CA ASN A 250 -18.93 -6.47 -12.91
C ASN A 250 -18.93 -6.28 -11.38
N CYS A 251 -18.64 -5.07 -10.88
CA CYS A 251 -18.59 -4.78 -9.45
C CYS A 251 -19.25 -3.43 -9.15
N GLU A 252 -20.33 -3.45 -8.38
CA GLU A 252 -21.10 -2.26 -8.01
C GLU A 252 -20.25 -1.24 -7.23
N ASP A 253 -19.36 -1.72 -6.35
CA ASP A 253 -18.51 -0.87 -5.51
C ASP A 253 -17.56 0.00 -6.35
N LEU A 254 -17.19 -0.43 -7.56
CA LEU A 254 -16.29 0.31 -8.45
C LEU A 254 -17.01 1.28 -9.38
N LYS A 255 -18.34 1.36 -9.32
CA LYS A 255 -19.08 2.37 -10.10
C LYS A 255 -18.74 3.79 -9.67
N PRO A 256 -18.69 4.75 -10.60
CA PRO A 256 -18.30 6.14 -10.34
C PRO A 256 -18.98 6.78 -9.14
N LYS A 257 -20.27 6.54 -8.95
CA LYS A 257 -21.06 7.06 -7.82
C LYS A 257 -20.51 6.56 -6.48
N ASN A 258 -20.20 5.27 -6.37
CA ASN A 258 -19.74 4.67 -5.13
C ASN A 258 -18.29 5.08 -4.83
N LEU A 259 -17.42 5.14 -5.85
CA LEU A 259 -16.07 5.64 -5.69
C LEU A 259 -16.04 7.10 -5.22
N LYS A 260 -16.90 7.97 -5.77
CA LYS A 260 -17.03 9.37 -5.30
C LYS A 260 -17.46 9.46 -3.84
N ASN A 261 -18.36 8.58 -3.38
CA ASN A 261 -18.79 8.56 -1.99
C ASN A 261 -17.64 8.17 -1.02
N LEU A 262 -16.75 7.28 -1.45
CA LEU A 262 -15.57 6.90 -0.66
C LEU A 262 -14.59 8.04 -0.42
N ILE A 263 -14.49 9.00 -1.34
CA ILE A 263 -13.66 10.19 -1.16
C ILE A 263 -14.14 11.07 0.00
N ASN A 264 -15.42 11.12 0.26
CA ASN A 264 -15.93 11.84 1.42
C ASN A 264 -15.44 11.20 2.74
N LYS A 265 -15.37 9.87 2.81
CA LYS A 265 -14.76 9.16 3.96
C LYS A 265 -13.26 9.49 4.07
N MET A 266 -12.54 9.46 2.97
CA MET A 266 -11.13 9.82 2.93
C MET A 266 -10.90 11.24 3.45
N LYS A 267 -11.70 12.20 2.98
CA LYS A 267 -11.67 13.60 3.42
C LYS A 267 -11.90 13.73 4.94
N ILE A 268 -12.92 13.05 5.48
CA ILE A 268 -13.23 13.11 6.91
C ILE A 268 -12.04 12.62 7.75
N VAL A 269 -11.44 11.49 7.37
CA VAL A 269 -10.28 10.92 8.07
C VAL A 269 -9.06 11.83 7.94
N ALA A 270 -8.75 12.31 6.74
CA ALA A 270 -7.62 13.20 6.50
C ALA A 270 -7.75 14.48 7.34
N LYS A 271 -8.91 15.15 7.28
CA LYS A 271 -9.17 16.38 8.03
C LYS A 271 -9.04 16.18 9.53
N ARG A 272 -9.64 15.11 10.10
CA ARG A 272 -9.49 14.79 11.53
C ARG A 272 -8.03 14.61 11.92
N ARG A 273 -7.24 13.96 11.11
CA ARG A 273 -5.81 13.75 11.39
C ARG A 273 -5.02 15.05 11.34
N GLU A 274 -5.33 15.95 10.42
CA GLU A 274 -4.75 17.29 10.38
C GLU A 274 -5.12 18.10 11.62
N GLU A 275 -6.38 18.05 12.05
CA GLU A 275 -6.83 18.71 13.30
C GLU A 275 -6.09 18.19 14.54
N ILE A 276 -5.82 16.88 14.63
CA ILE A 276 -5.00 16.29 15.69
C ILE A 276 -3.56 16.79 15.61
N MET A 277 -2.96 16.80 14.44
CA MET A 277 -1.58 17.27 14.24
C MET A 277 -1.45 18.75 14.60
N GLU A 278 -2.36 19.60 14.15
CA GLU A 278 -2.37 21.03 14.43
C GLU A 278 -2.56 21.31 15.93
N LYS A 279 -3.55 20.67 16.57
CA LYS A 279 -3.85 20.84 17.99
C LYS A 279 -2.67 20.51 18.88
N HIS A 280 -1.93 19.46 18.57
CA HIS A 280 -0.86 18.96 19.44
C HIS A 280 0.53 19.47 19.07
N ALA A 281 0.72 20.04 17.87
CA ALA A 281 1.93 20.74 17.45
C ALA A 281 3.24 19.99 17.78
N GLY A 282 3.32 18.71 17.44
CA GLY A 282 4.50 17.85 17.66
C GLY A 282 4.63 17.26 19.06
N LYS A 283 3.74 17.55 20.00
CA LYS A 283 3.75 16.98 21.36
C LYS A 283 3.09 15.60 21.36
N ALA A 284 3.55 14.70 22.24
CA ALA A 284 2.98 13.36 22.41
C ALA A 284 1.56 13.35 23.03
N THR A 285 1.02 14.52 23.41
CA THR A 285 -0.34 14.67 23.98
C THR A 285 -1.46 14.27 23.00
N TRP A 286 -1.17 14.05 21.72
CA TRP A 286 -2.13 13.53 20.73
C TRP A 286 -2.71 12.17 21.12
N VAL A 287 -2.05 11.39 21.97
CA VAL A 287 -2.58 10.11 22.50
C VAL A 287 -3.90 10.28 23.26
N GLN A 288 -4.20 11.49 23.74
CA GLN A 288 -5.46 11.81 24.45
C GLN A 288 -6.66 11.88 23.50
N ASP A 289 -6.43 12.15 22.22
CA ASP A 289 -7.48 12.28 21.20
C ASP A 289 -7.69 10.99 20.39
N ILE A 290 -6.85 9.97 20.62
CA ILE A 290 -6.90 8.70 19.91
C ILE A 290 -7.04 7.56 20.91
N TYR A 291 -8.18 6.84 20.84
CA TYR A 291 -8.39 5.66 21.66
C TYR A 291 -7.70 4.44 20.99
N PRO A 292 -6.79 3.73 21.71
CA PRO A 292 -6.06 2.61 21.13
C PRO A 292 -6.89 1.31 21.16
N ASP A 293 -6.82 0.55 20.06
CA ASP A 293 -7.30 -0.84 20.01
C ASP A 293 -6.12 -1.81 19.79
N PHE A 294 -5.37 -2.07 20.85
CA PHE A 294 -4.21 -2.98 20.80
C PHE A 294 -4.56 -4.43 20.45
N LYS A 295 -5.85 -4.79 20.36
CA LYS A 295 -6.29 -6.10 19.88
C LYS A 295 -6.46 -6.15 18.36
N HIS A 296 -6.48 -4.99 17.71
CA HIS A 296 -6.60 -4.90 16.26
C HIS A 296 -5.46 -5.65 15.57
N PHE A 297 -5.75 -6.25 14.44
CA PHE A 297 -4.79 -7.11 13.72
C PHE A 297 -3.51 -6.37 13.30
N PHE A 298 -3.53 -5.06 13.12
CA PHE A 298 -2.33 -4.27 12.80
C PHE A 298 -1.25 -4.33 13.89
N TRP A 299 -1.63 -4.55 15.15
CA TRP A 299 -0.67 -4.70 16.25
C TRP A 299 -0.07 -6.09 16.34
N ARG A 300 -0.65 -7.08 15.63
CA ARG A 300 -0.12 -8.44 15.61
C ARG A 300 1.24 -8.47 14.91
N GLY A 301 2.22 -9.03 15.58
CA GLY A 301 3.57 -9.14 15.03
C GLY A 301 4.41 -7.87 15.17
N MET A 302 3.91 -6.83 15.86
CA MET A 302 4.67 -5.61 16.10
C MET A 302 5.73 -5.72 17.22
N GLY A 303 5.78 -6.86 17.95
CA GLY A 303 6.81 -7.13 18.96
C GLY A 303 6.99 -5.98 19.96
N ASP A 304 8.21 -5.49 20.08
CA ASP A 304 8.56 -4.41 21.01
C ASP A 304 7.83 -3.09 20.73
N HIS A 305 7.43 -2.85 19.47
CA HIS A 305 6.64 -1.67 19.11
C HIS A 305 5.26 -1.67 19.78
N LEU A 306 4.61 -2.82 19.93
CA LEU A 306 3.36 -2.92 20.69
C LEU A 306 3.58 -2.56 22.17
N THR A 307 4.67 -3.05 22.77
CA THR A 307 5.03 -2.72 24.15
C THR A 307 5.28 -1.22 24.33
N GLN A 308 5.99 -0.60 23.41
CA GLN A 308 6.23 0.85 23.40
C GLN A 308 4.92 1.63 23.24
N ALA A 309 4.03 1.20 22.35
CA ALA A 309 2.74 1.83 22.16
C ALA A 309 1.87 1.74 23.43
N ILE A 310 1.79 0.57 24.07
CA ILE A 310 1.06 0.39 25.33
C ILE A 310 1.57 1.39 26.40
N LYS A 311 2.88 1.55 26.54
CA LYS A 311 3.48 2.54 27.47
C LYS A 311 3.14 3.97 27.08
N LEU A 312 3.18 4.29 25.78
CA LEU A 312 2.88 5.63 25.27
C LEU A 312 1.45 6.07 25.64
N TRP A 313 0.47 5.16 25.61
CA TRP A 313 -0.91 5.43 26.02
C TRP A 313 -1.16 5.27 27.53
N GLY A 314 -0.13 4.96 28.33
CA GLY A 314 -0.26 4.85 29.78
C GLY A 314 -1.01 3.62 30.28
N HIS A 315 -1.08 2.54 29.47
CA HIS A 315 -1.72 1.27 29.81
C HIS A 315 -0.73 0.20 30.33
N ALA A 316 0.46 0.60 30.74
CA ALA A 316 1.49 -0.32 31.26
C ALA A 316 1.34 -0.57 32.76
#